data_f072a7c347891437ef6041cbb6d54823
#
_entry.id   f072a7c347891437ef6041cbb6d54823
#
_cell.length_a   1.000
_cell.length_b   1.000
_cell.length_c   1.000
_cell.angle_alpha   90.00
_cell.angle_beta   90.00
_cell.angle_gamma   90.00
#
_symmetry.space_group_name_H-M   'P 1'
#
loop_
_entity.id
_entity.type
_entity.pdbx_description
1 polymer ?
#
loop_
_entity_poly.entity_id
_entity_poly.type
_entity_poly.pdbx_seq_one_letter_code
_entity_poly.pdbx_strand_id
1 'polypeptide(L)'
;MWLLAEERDRRRKRDAALADQTRAAVRTALARQVPGTTVWVYGSLVKPGRFHEWSDVDVALESLPAGMTLEYLQSLLSADVGREVDVCLLDRTRLRPVIEREGERWIA
;
A
#
# COMPACT_ATOMS: atom_id res chain seq x y z
N MET A 1 15.44 23.76 -21.02
CA MET A 1 14.16 23.13 -21.47
C MET A 1 14.27 21.64 -21.47
N TRP A 2 15.17 21.06 -22.28
CA TRP A 2 15.35 19.61 -22.30
C TRP A 2 15.95 19.06 -20.98
N LEU A 3 16.70 19.86 -20.20
CA LEU A 3 17.18 19.47 -18.88
C LEU A 3 16.03 19.19 -17.90
N LEU A 4 14.94 19.95 -18.00
CA LEU A 4 13.75 19.72 -17.16
C LEU A 4 13.03 18.43 -17.57
N ALA A 5 13.02 18.12 -18.86
CA ALA A 5 12.43 16.88 -19.35
C ALA A 5 13.23 15.65 -18.87
N GLU A 6 14.56 15.73 -18.89
CA GLU A 6 15.43 14.68 -18.36
C GLU A 6 15.26 14.50 -16.86
N GLU A 7 15.12 15.60 -16.12
CA GLU A 7 14.88 15.60 -14.69
C GLU A 7 13.56 14.90 -14.34
N ARG A 8 12.50 15.21 -15.08
CA ARG A 8 11.19 14.56 -14.91
C ARG A 8 11.26 13.08 -15.22
N ASP A 9 12.01 12.68 -16.23
CA ASP A 9 12.20 11.29 -16.61
C ASP A 9 12.91 10.50 -15.51
N ARG A 10 13.98 11.06 -14.95
CA ARG A 10 14.70 10.44 -13.85
C ARG A 10 13.81 10.27 -12.63
N ARG A 11 13.00 11.29 -12.32
CA ARG A 11 12.08 11.26 -11.19
C ARG A 11 11.02 10.18 -11.40
N ARG A 12 10.45 10.10 -12.60
CA ARG A 12 9.46 9.07 -12.94
C ARG A 12 10.03 7.66 -12.76
N LYS A 13 11.26 7.44 -13.23
CA LYS A 13 11.94 6.15 -13.09
C LYS A 13 12.21 5.80 -11.63
N ARG A 14 12.65 6.78 -10.84
CA ARG A 14 12.86 6.59 -9.40
C ARG A 14 11.56 6.24 -8.68
N ASP A 15 10.50 6.96 -8.99
CA ASP A 15 9.20 6.75 -8.36
C ASP A 15 8.61 5.39 -8.75
N ALA A 16 8.78 4.98 -10.01
CA ALA A 16 8.35 3.65 -10.47
C ALA A 16 9.12 2.54 -9.76
N ALA A 17 10.44 2.68 -9.62
CA ALA A 17 11.27 1.72 -8.90
C ALA A 17 10.88 1.66 -7.43
N LEU A 18 10.62 2.82 -6.80
CA LEU A 18 10.18 2.89 -5.42
C LEU A 18 8.83 2.20 -5.23
N ALA A 19 7.89 2.42 -6.15
CA ALA A 19 6.60 1.76 -6.10
C ALA A 19 6.75 0.23 -6.18
N ASP A 20 7.57 -0.26 -7.09
CA ASP A 20 7.82 -1.70 -7.23
C ASP A 20 8.44 -2.31 -5.97
N GLN A 21 9.44 -1.65 -5.40
CA GLN A 21 10.09 -2.07 -4.16
C GLN A 21 9.10 -2.07 -3.00
N THR A 22 8.28 -1.04 -2.93
CA THR A 22 7.29 -0.91 -1.85
C THR A 22 6.19 -1.97 -1.98
N ARG A 23 5.72 -2.25 -3.20
CA ARG A 23 4.74 -3.32 -3.43
C ARG A 23 5.29 -4.67 -2.93
N ALA A 24 6.54 -4.96 -3.24
CA ALA A 24 7.18 -6.20 -2.77
C ALA A 24 7.29 -6.26 -1.25
N ALA A 25 7.69 -5.15 -0.62
CA ALA A 25 7.79 -5.06 0.83
C ALA A 25 6.42 -5.21 1.51
N VAL A 26 5.39 -4.60 0.96
CA VAL A 26 4.01 -4.72 1.47
C VAL A 26 3.53 -6.17 1.35
N ARG A 27 3.77 -6.81 0.22
CA ARG A 27 3.39 -8.21 0.00
C ARG A 27 4.05 -9.12 1.03
N THR A 28 5.34 -8.95 1.26
CA THR A 28 6.09 -9.71 2.26
C THR A 28 5.56 -9.46 3.67
N ALA A 29 5.33 -8.20 4.02
CA ALA A 29 4.83 -7.83 5.34
C ALA A 29 3.44 -8.39 5.61
N LEU A 30 2.54 -8.32 4.65
CA LEU A 30 1.19 -8.88 4.78
C LEU A 30 1.22 -10.40 4.94
N ALA A 31 2.04 -11.09 4.16
CA ALA A 31 2.19 -12.54 4.27
C ALA A 31 2.73 -12.96 5.63
N ARG A 32 3.56 -12.13 6.24
CA ARG A 32 4.13 -12.37 7.56
C ARG A 32 3.12 -12.12 8.68
N GLN A 33 2.36 -11.04 8.59
CA GLN A 33 1.50 -10.58 9.68
C GLN A 33 0.07 -11.14 9.63
N VAL A 34 -0.47 -11.29 8.44
CA VAL A 34 -1.87 -11.72 8.23
C VAL A 34 -1.97 -12.76 7.10
N PRO A 35 -1.21 -13.86 7.19
CA PRO A 35 -1.17 -14.85 6.10
C PRO A 35 -2.57 -15.39 5.78
N GLY A 36 -2.87 -15.52 4.48
CA GLY A 36 -4.14 -16.06 4.00
C GLY A 36 -5.31 -15.08 4.04
N THR A 37 -5.14 -13.91 4.61
CA THR A 37 -6.21 -12.90 4.69
C THR A 37 -6.37 -12.21 3.33
N THR A 38 -7.61 -11.95 2.94
CA THR A 38 -7.89 -11.12 1.77
C THR A 38 -7.69 -9.67 2.13
N VAL A 39 -6.86 -8.99 1.33
CA VAL A 39 -6.45 -7.61 1.57
C VAL A 39 -6.65 -6.82 0.29
N TRP A 40 -7.07 -5.58 0.43
CA TRP A 40 -7.14 -4.63 -0.68
C TRP A 40 -6.06 -3.59 -0.52
N VAL A 41 -5.24 -3.43 -1.53
CA VAL A 41 -4.23 -2.36 -1.59
C VAL A 41 -4.75 -1.31 -2.53
N TYR A 42 -4.82 -0.07 -2.07
CA TYR A 42 -5.43 1.02 -2.83
C TYR A 42 -4.63 2.31 -2.68
N GLY A 43 -5.12 3.38 -3.30
CA GLY A 43 -4.45 4.66 -3.25
C GLY A 43 -3.26 4.74 -4.21
N SER A 44 -2.29 5.57 -3.87
CA SER A 44 -1.20 5.92 -4.78
C SER A 44 -0.33 4.75 -5.19
N LEU A 45 -0.13 3.76 -4.32
CA LEU A 45 0.75 2.62 -4.63
C LEU A 45 0.28 1.81 -5.85
N VAL A 46 -1.03 1.72 -6.06
CA VAL A 46 -1.60 0.94 -7.16
C VAL A 46 -2.01 1.81 -8.36
N LYS A 47 -1.72 3.10 -8.32
CA LYS A 47 -2.00 4.02 -9.43
C LYS A 47 -0.70 4.39 -10.13
N PRO A 48 -0.55 4.07 -11.43
CA PRO A 48 0.67 4.39 -12.17
C PRO A 48 1.05 5.87 -12.04
N GLY A 49 2.31 6.13 -11.72
CA GLY A 49 2.85 7.48 -11.64
C GLY A 49 2.42 8.31 -10.43
N ARG A 50 1.68 7.72 -9.49
CA ARG A 50 1.17 8.46 -8.31
C ARG A 50 2.00 8.26 -7.06
N PHE A 51 2.72 7.16 -6.96
CA PHE A 51 3.50 6.85 -5.76
C PHE A 51 4.86 7.59 -5.79
N HIS A 52 5.24 8.20 -4.66
CA HIS A 52 6.51 8.88 -4.51
C HIS A 52 7.00 8.72 -3.06
N GLU A 53 8.17 9.30 -2.76
CA GLU A 53 8.86 9.09 -1.48
C GLU A 53 8.04 9.52 -0.24
N TRP A 54 7.10 10.43 -0.40
CA TRP A 54 6.25 10.92 0.71
C TRP A 54 4.87 10.26 0.74
N SER A 55 4.61 9.32 -0.14
CA SER A 55 3.32 8.63 -0.18
C SER A 55 3.21 7.59 0.93
N ASP A 56 2.00 7.48 1.49
CA ASP A 56 1.66 6.41 2.42
C ASP A 56 1.17 5.20 1.65
N VAL A 57 1.12 4.06 2.32
CA VAL A 57 0.52 2.83 1.79
C VAL A 57 -0.85 2.64 2.43
N ASP A 58 -1.87 2.42 1.61
CA ASP A 58 -3.25 2.25 2.07
C ASP A 58 -3.69 0.81 1.87
N VAL A 59 -4.15 0.18 2.96
CA VAL A 59 -4.53 -1.22 3.00
C VAL A 59 -5.88 -1.37 3.69
N ALA A 60 -6.79 -2.14 3.10
CA ALA A 60 -8.06 -2.50 3.74
C ALA A 60 -8.14 -4.02 3.86
N LEU A 61 -8.48 -4.51 5.04
CA LEU A 61 -8.64 -5.93 5.30
C LEU A 61 -10.12 -6.31 5.26
N GLU A 62 -10.42 -7.49 4.73
CA GLU A 62 -11.79 -8.03 4.81
C GLU A 62 -12.06 -8.57 6.20
N SER A 63 -11.04 -9.06 6.90
CA SER A 63 -11.19 -9.50 8.29
C SER A 63 -9.89 -9.27 9.06
N LEU A 64 -10.00 -9.09 10.36
CA LEU A 64 -8.87 -8.90 11.26
C LEU A 64 -8.65 -10.20 12.04
N PRO A 65 -7.41 -10.71 12.11
CA PRO A 65 -7.10 -11.89 12.93
C PRO A 65 -7.51 -11.70 14.38
N ALA A 66 -7.98 -12.78 15.00
CA ALA A 66 -8.37 -12.76 16.42
C ALA A 66 -7.21 -12.29 17.29
N GLY A 67 -7.50 -11.41 18.25
CA GLY A 67 -6.51 -10.90 19.20
C GLY A 67 -5.64 -9.77 18.63
N MET A 68 -5.89 -9.32 17.41
CA MET A 68 -5.14 -8.24 16.78
C MET A 68 -6.00 -6.99 16.66
N THR A 69 -5.44 -5.83 16.95
CA THR A 69 -6.10 -4.53 16.71
C THR A 69 -5.57 -3.93 15.42
N LEU A 70 -6.36 -3.03 14.82
CA LEU A 70 -5.92 -2.31 13.62
C LEU A 70 -4.66 -1.49 13.91
N GLU A 71 -4.60 -0.83 15.06
CA GLU A 71 -3.47 0.00 15.46
C GLU A 71 -2.19 -0.83 15.59
N TYR A 72 -2.30 -2.01 16.19
CA TYR A 72 -1.15 -2.91 16.35
C TYR A 72 -0.67 -3.41 14.98
N LEU A 73 -1.59 -3.85 14.13
CA LEU A 73 -1.25 -4.30 12.78
C LEU A 73 -0.62 -3.18 11.97
N GLN A 74 -1.16 -1.97 12.06
CA GLN A 74 -0.59 -0.81 11.37
C GLN A 74 0.84 -0.55 11.80
N SER A 75 1.14 -0.64 13.09
CA SER A 75 2.49 -0.50 13.62
C SER A 75 3.44 -1.56 13.08
N LEU A 76 3.00 -2.83 13.04
CA LEU A 76 3.80 -3.93 12.53
C LEU A 76 4.11 -3.76 11.04
N LEU A 77 3.09 -3.46 10.25
CA LEU A 77 3.25 -3.28 8.80
C LEU A 77 4.13 -2.07 8.50
N SER A 78 3.93 -0.97 9.21
CA SER A 78 4.74 0.23 9.01
C SER A 78 6.21 -0.03 9.32
N ALA A 79 6.49 -0.77 10.39
CA ALA A 79 7.86 -1.15 10.74
C ALA A 79 8.47 -2.08 9.67
N ASP A 80 7.71 -3.08 9.22
CA ASP A 80 8.20 -4.03 8.21
C ASP A 80 8.45 -3.39 6.86
N VAL A 81 7.59 -2.46 6.45
CA VAL A 81 7.69 -1.78 5.14
C VAL A 81 8.67 -0.60 5.19
N GLY A 82 8.89 -0.01 6.37
CA GLY A 82 9.74 1.16 6.52
C GLY A 82 9.08 2.46 6.08
N ARG A 83 7.74 2.50 6.09
CA ARG A 83 6.92 3.63 5.63
C ARG A 83 5.56 3.52 6.29
N GLU A 84 4.86 4.63 6.47
CA GLU A 84 3.53 4.61 7.05
C GLU A 84 2.57 3.77 6.21
N VAL A 85 1.94 2.80 6.87
CA VAL A 85 0.91 1.95 6.29
C VAL A 85 -0.39 2.21 7.05
N ASP A 86 -1.38 2.77 6.38
CA ASP A 86 -2.69 3.01 6.94
C ASP A 86 -3.57 1.79 6.74
N VAL A 87 -4.15 1.28 7.82
CA VAL A 87 -4.93 0.05 7.79
C VAL A 87 -6.37 0.34 8.22
N CYS A 88 -7.31 -0.16 7.45
CA CYS A 88 -8.74 -0.09 7.80
C CYS A 88 -9.42 -1.43 7.53
N LEU A 89 -10.63 -1.58 8.05
CA LEU A 89 -11.50 -2.70 7.69
C LEU A 89 -12.40 -2.29 6.54
N LEU A 90 -12.47 -3.14 5.52
CA LEU A 90 -13.27 -2.87 4.33
C LEU A 90 -14.75 -2.61 4.67
N ASP A 91 -15.28 -3.35 5.64
CA ASP A 91 -16.69 -3.22 6.07
C ASP A 91 -16.97 -1.93 6.82
N ARG A 92 -15.95 -1.24 7.30
CA ARG A 92 -16.11 -0.07 8.17
C ARG A 92 -15.72 1.24 7.51
N THR A 93 -15.15 1.20 6.32
CA THR A 93 -14.70 2.41 5.63
C THR A 93 -15.74 2.91 4.65
N ARG A 94 -15.89 4.24 4.59
CA ARG A 94 -16.73 4.89 3.57
C ARG A 94 -16.11 4.79 2.18
N LEU A 95 -14.84 4.43 2.10
CA LEU A 95 -14.12 4.30 0.83
C LEU A 95 -14.34 2.96 0.15
N ARG A 96 -15.12 2.05 0.74
CA ARG A 96 -15.32 0.71 0.18
C ARG A 96 -15.64 0.70 -1.31
N PRO A 97 -16.59 1.50 -1.83
CA PRO A 97 -16.88 1.48 -3.27
C PRO A 97 -15.68 1.90 -4.13
N VAL A 98 -14.88 2.86 -3.65
CA VAL A 98 -13.68 3.31 -4.36
C VAL A 98 -12.61 2.23 -4.31
N ILE A 99 -12.41 1.62 -3.14
CA ILE A 99 -11.42 0.56 -2.95
C ILE A 99 -11.72 -0.61 -3.87
N GLU A 100 -12.97 -1.05 -3.93
CA GLU A 100 -13.36 -2.19 -4.77
C GLU A 100 -13.26 -1.88 -6.26
N ARG A 101 -13.42 -0.62 -6.65
CA ARG A 101 -13.33 -0.21 -8.05
C ARG A 101 -11.89 0.02 -8.50
N GLU A 102 -11.05 0.63 -7.66
CA GLU A 102 -9.73 1.11 -8.05
C GLU A 102 -8.58 0.37 -7.39
N GLY A 103 -8.84 -0.34 -6.29
CA GLY A 103 -7.82 -1.08 -5.57
C GLY A 103 -7.51 -2.43 -6.19
N GLU A 104 -6.48 -3.07 -5.66
CA GLU A 104 -6.09 -4.44 -6.03
C GLU A 104 -6.39 -5.38 -4.87
N ARG A 105 -7.00 -6.50 -5.19
CA ARG A 105 -7.31 -7.53 -4.19
C ARG A 105 -6.18 -8.54 -4.14
N TRP A 106 -5.59 -8.70 -2.97
CA TRP A 106 -4.48 -9.62 -2.73
C TRP A 106 -4.87 -10.68 -1.70
N ILE A 107 -4.29 -11.86 -1.84
CA ILE A 107 -4.31 -12.87 -0.77
C ILE A 107 -2.95 -12.82 -0.10
N ALA A 108 -2.94 -12.49 1.16
CA ALA A 108 -1.70 -12.31 1.93
C ALA A 108 -0.92 -13.62 2.15
#